data_3116642728aacf9b8918a253adf7581d
#
_entry.id   3116642728aacf9b8918a253adf7581d
#
_cell.length_a   1.000
_cell.length_b   1.000
_cell.length_c   1.000
_cell.angle_alpha   90.00
_cell.angle_beta   90.00
_cell.angle_gamma   90.00
#
_symmetry.space_group_name_H-M   'P 1'
#
loop_
_entity.id
_entity.type
_entity.pdbx_description
1 polymer ?
#
loop_
_entity_poly.entity_id
_entity_poly.type
_entity_poly.pdbx_seq_one_letter_code
_entity_poly.pdbx_strand_id
1 'polypeptide(L)'
;MFRTFIPAIVLAAVIAGTQPCQAQSDYPNRVVKVVNPFGPGTAPDILARALSTALSGRLGQQFIVENRTGGSGAIGTASVVRADPDGYTLLFAPALVLSVLPQARSGVDAGYKTDALIPVCRTFINTMG
;
A
#
# COMPACT_ATOMS: atom_id res chain seq x y z
N MET A 1 48.83 -31.23 32.02
CA MET A 1 47.40 -31.50 32.17
C MET A 1 46.55 -30.27 31.83
N PHE A 2 46.68 -29.70 30.61
CA PHE A 2 45.94 -28.46 30.20
C PHE A 2 45.62 -28.49 28.68
N ARG A 3 44.85 -29.46 28.20
CA ARG A 3 44.63 -29.59 26.75
C ARG A 3 43.20 -29.87 26.27
N THR A 4 42.15 -29.74 27.12
CA THR A 4 40.80 -30.25 26.73
C THR A 4 39.64 -29.27 26.96
N PHE A 5 39.85 -27.99 27.28
CA PHE A 5 38.74 -27.06 27.58
C PHE A 5 38.42 -26.00 26.49
N ILE A 6 39.18 -25.94 25.39
CA ILE A 6 38.98 -24.92 24.36
C ILE A 6 37.85 -25.23 23.37
N PRO A 7 37.49 -26.48 23.00
CA PRO A 7 36.45 -26.68 21.97
C PRO A 7 35.01 -26.45 22.46
N ALA A 8 34.76 -26.50 23.78
CA ALA A 8 33.41 -26.34 24.32
C ALA A 8 32.90 -24.89 24.30
N ILE A 9 33.78 -23.90 24.41
CA ILE A 9 33.45 -22.48 24.44
C ILE A 9 33.14 -21.96 23.01
N VAL A 10 33.80 -22.49 21.99
CA VAL A 10 33.58 -22.08 20.58
C VAL A 10 32.24 -22.57 20.07
N LEU A 11 31.77 -23.75 20.51
CA LEU A 11 30.48 -24.29 20.09
C LEU A 11 29.28 -23.50 20.68
N ALA A 12 29.42 -22.94 21.88
CA ALA A 12 28.41 -22.15 22.56
C ALA A 12 28.20 -20.76 21.89
N ALA A 13 29.23 -20.19 21.25
CA ALA A 13 29.15 -18.88 20.60
C ALA A 13 28.42 -18.90 19.27
N VAL A 14 28.29 -20.04 18.60
CA VAL A 14 27.60 -20.18 17.29
C VAL A 14 26.08 -20.23 17.41
N ILE A 15 25.55 -20.63 18.59
CA ILE A 15 24.10 -20.78 18.83
C ILE A 15 23.45 -19.45 19.20
N ALA A 16 24.19 -18.44 19.63
CA ALA A 16 23.67 -17.13 20.07
C ALA A 16 23.28 -16.17 18.93
N GLY A 17 23.49 -16.53 17.63
CA GLY A 17 23.33 -15.64 16.48
C GLY A 17 22.06 -15.84 15.67
N THR A 18 21.22 -16.82 15.93
CA THR A 18 19.96 -17.01 15.20
C THR A 18 18.83 -16.22 15.89
N GLN A 19 18.82 -14.91 15.69
CA GLN A 19 17.62 -14.14 15.94
C GLN A 19 16.56 -14.62 14.92
N PRO A 20 15.39 -15.14 15.34
CA PRO A 20 14.31 -15.41 14.41
C PRO A 20 13.97 -14.07 13.77
N CYS A 21 14.13 -13.96 12.45
CA CYS A 21 13.56 -12.89 11.66
C CYS A 21 12.05 -13.00 11.87
N GLN A 22 11.49 -12.19 12.78
CA GLN A 22 10.05 -12.04 12.91
C GLN A 22 9.59 -11.38 11.62
N ALA A 23 9.31 -12.20 10.62
CA ALA A 23 8.55 -11.77 9.47
C ALA A 23 7.27 -11.15 10.03
N GLN A 24 7.00 -9.94 9.62
CA GLN A 24 5.84 -9.13 9.99
C GLN A 24 4.56 -9.88 9.59
N SER A 25 4.15 -10.86 10.41
CA SER A 25 3.01 -11.75 10.15
C SER A 25 1.66 -11.10 10.47
N ASP A 26 1.64 -9.90 11.03
CA ASP A 26 0.43 -9.28 11.57
C ASP A 26 -0.11 -8.12 10.72
N TYR A 27 0.19 -8.07 9.42
CA TYR A 27 -0.44 -7.10 8.53
C TYR A 27 -1.73 -7.67 7.93
N PRO A 28 -2.83 -6.89 7.95
CA PRO A 28 -3.02 -5.62 8.66
C PRO A 28 -3.41 -5.86 10.13
N ASN A 29 -2.83 -5.10 11.07
CA ASN A 29 -3.18 -5.14 12.50
C ASN A 29 -3.98 -3.92 12.96
N ARG A 30 -4.30 -3.01 12.06
CA ARG A 30 -5.12 -1.81 12.27
C ARG A 30 -5.90 -1.47 11.00
N VAL A 31 -6.77 -0.49 11.10
CA VAL A 31 -7.61 0.00 9.98
C VAL A 31 -6.75 0.42 8.79
N VAL A 32 -7.11 -0.05 7.60
CA VAL A 32 -6.50 0.34 6.34
C VAL A 32 -7.40 1.36 5.63
N LYS A 33 -6.84 2.49 5.21
CA LYS A 33 -7.53 3.52 4.44
C LYS A 33 -7.39 3.25 2.95
N VAL A 34 -8.52 3.26 2.24
CA VAL A 34 -8.56 3.16 0.78
C VAL A 34 -9.02 4.51 0.23
N VAL A 35 -8.08 5.31 -0.25
CA VAL A 35 -8.37 6.63 -0.81
C VAL A 35 -8.89 6.47 -2.24
N ASN A 36 -10.11 6.93 -2.48
CA ASN A 36 -10.69 7.06 -3.81
C ASN A 36 -10.70 8.56 -4.21
N PRO A 37 -10.03 8.95 -5.31
CA PRO A 37 -9.92 10.35 -5.72
C PRO A 37 -11.18 10.88 -6.42
N PHE A 38 -12.27 10.12 -6.44
CA PHE A 38 -13.55 10.49 -7.04
C PHE A 38 -14.68 10.53 -6.02
N GLY A 39 -15.77 11.16 -6.40
CA GLY A 39 -16.93 11.36 -5.51
C GLY A 39 -17.64 10.05 -5.14
N PRO A 40 -18.40 10.07 -4.03
CA PRO A 40 -19.26 8.97 -3.66
C PRO A 40 -20.28 8.63 -4.75
N GLY A 41 -20.60 7.33 -4.91
CA GLY A 41 -21.56 6.83 -5.90
C GLY A 41 -21.02 6.73 -7.33
N THR A 42 -19.79 7.11 -7.58
CA THR A 42 -19.12 6.87 -8.89
C THR A 42 -18.71 5.40 -9.02
N ALA A 43 -18.51 4.92 -10.26
CA ALA A 43 -18.07 3.54 -10.48
C ALA A 43 -16.79 3.16 -9.68
N PRO A 44 -15.75 4.00 -9.62
CA PRO A 44 -14.60 3.73 -8.75
C PRO A 44 -14.98 3.61 -7.26
N ASP A 45 -15.90 4.42 -6.76
CA ASP A 45 -16.33 4.36 -5.36
C ASP A 45 -17.08 3.05 -5.03
N ILE A 46 -17.99 2.64 -5.90
CA ILE A 46 -18.75 1.40 -5.74
C ILE A 46 -17.78 0.20 -5.71
N LEU A 47 -16.83 0.16 -6.64
CA LEU A 47 -15.83 -0.90 -6.72
C LEU A 47 -14.87 -0.88 -5.52
N ALA A 48 -14.43 0.30 -5.08
CA ALA A 48 -13.58 0.45 -3.90
C ALA A 48 -14.28 -0.09 -2.64
N ARG A 49 -15.57 0.20 -2.46
CA ARG A 49 -16.36 -0.30 -1.31
C ARG A 49 -16.57 -1.81 -1.38
N ALA A 50 -16.88 -2.35 -2.54
CA ALA A 50 -17.03 -3.80 -2.71
C ALA A 50 -15.72 -4.53 -2.39
N LEU A 51 -14.59 -4.02 -2.91
CA LEU A 51 -13.26 -4.56 -2.62
C LEU A 51 -12.92 -4.45 -1.12
N SER A 52 -13.16 -3.28 -0.53
CA SER A 52 -12.89 -3.02 0.90
C SER A 52 -13.69 -3.96 1.81
N THR A 53 -14.95 -4.22 1.49
CA THR A 53 -15.79 -5.19 2.21
C THR A 53 -15.22 -6.61 2.12
N ALA A 54 -14.82 -7.03 0.92
CA ALA A 54 -14.24 -8.36 0.71
C ALA A 54 -12.88 -8.53 1.44
N LEU A 55 -12.03 -7.50 1.41
CA LEU A 55 -10.75 -7.49 2.11
C LEU A 55 -10.93 -7.51 3.62
N SER A 56 -11.87 -6.72 4.15
CA SER A 56 -12.17 -6.70 5.58
C SER A 56 -12.60 -8.08 6.10
N GLY A 57 -13.44 -8.79 5.34
CA GLY A 57 -13.86 -10.14 5.71
C GLY A 57 -12.74 -11.19 5.63
N ARG A 58 -11.76 -11.01 4.73
CA ARG A 58 -10.66 -11.96 4.56
C ARG A 58 -9.48 -11.72 5.50
N LEU A 59 -9.18 -10.45 5.79
CA LEU A 59 -7.99 -10.06 6.54
C LEU A 59 -8.27 -9.71 8.00
N GLY A 60 -9.54 -9.74 8.43
CA GLY A 60 -9.91 -9.52 9.83
C GLY A 60 -9.74 -8.08 10.32
N GLN A 61 -9.41 -7.14 9.43
CA GLN A 61 -9.27 -5.72 9.74
C GLN A 61 -10.14 -4.88 8.83
N GLN A 62 -10.56 -3.71 9.31
CA GLN A 62 -11.41 -2.82 8.53
C GLN A 62 -10.64 -2.11 7.42
N PHE A 63 -11.20 -2.14 6.20
CA PHE A 63 -10.78 -1.33 5.06
C PHE A 63 -11.83 -0.24 4.85
N ILE A 64 -11.46 1.03 5.06
CA ILE A 64 -12.38 2.16 5.01
C ILE A 64 -12.11 2.99 3.77
N VAL A 65 -13.15 3.20 2.93
CA VAL A 65 -13.06 4.04 1.74
C VAL A 65 -13.22 5.50 2.13
N GLU A 66 -12.23 6.31 1.77
CA GLU A 66 -12.20 7.75 1.94
C GLU A 66 -12.19 8.45 0.57
N ASN A 67 -13.25 9.22 0.26
CA ASN A 67 -13.33 9.95 -0.99
C ASN A 67 -12.62 11.31 -0.85
N ARG A 68 -11.53 11.52 -1.60
CA ARG A 68 -10.77 12.78 -1.65
C ARG A 68 -10.77 13.34 -3.07
N THR A 69 -11.79 14.10 -3.38
CA THR A 69 -12.02 14.67 -4.72
C THR A 69 -11.21 15.94 -4.97
N GLY A 70 -11.09 16.29 -6.24
CA GLY A 70 -10.50 17.55 -6.70
C GLY A 70 -9.35 17.37 -7.69
N GLY A 71 -9.21 18.35 -8.59
CA GLY A 71 -8.16 18.37 -9.61
C GLY A 71 -8.18 17.15 -10.54
N SER A 72 -9.36 16.62 -10.88
CA SER A 72 -9.52 15.37 -11.66
C SER A 72 -8.87 14.15 -10.99
N GLY A 73 -8.83 14.12 -9.65
CA GLY A 73 -8.22 13.07 -8.86
C GLY A 73 -6.79 13.38 -8.36
N ALA A 74 -6.21 14.51 -8.75
CA ALA A 74 -4.85 14.87 -8.35
C ALA A 74 -4.72 15.07 -6.83
N ILE A 75 -5.71 15.70 -6.18
CA ILE A 75 -5.67 15.99 -4.74
C ILE A 75 -5.65 14.69 -3.94
N GLY A 76 -6.56 13.77 -4.23
CA GLY A 76 -6.63 12.47 -3.57
C GLY A 76 -5.34 11.66 -3.77
N THR A 77 -4.85 11.59 -5.00
CA THR A 77 -3.61 10.88 -5.33
C THR A 77 -2.40 11.47 -4.60
N ALA A 78 -2.24 12.80 -4.61
CA ALA A 78 -1.17 13.48 -3.91
C ALA A 78 -1.22 13.25 -2.40
N SER A 79 -2.41 13.05 -1.82
CA SER A 79 -2.54 12.74 -0.40
C SER A 79 -1.99 11.36 -0.04
N VAL A 80 -2.11 10.38 -0.95
CA VAL A 80 -1.55 9.03 -0.76
C VAL A 80 -0.04 9.05 -0.94
N VAL A 81 0.46 9.76 -1.95
CA VAL A 81 1.92 9.92 -2.17
C VAL A 81 2.62 10.53 -0.95
N ARG A 82 1.93 11.40 -0.21
CA ARG A 82 2.46 12.03 1.01
C ARG A 82 2.23 11.24 2.29
N ALA A 83 1.45 10.15 2.23
CA ALA A 83 1.24 9.28 3.38
C ALA A 83 2.47 8.41 3.66
N ASP A 84 2.57 7.90 4.88
CA ASP A 84 3.62 6.96 5.24
C ASP A 84 3.54 5.70 4.36
N PRO A 85 4.67 5.19 3.83
CA PRO A 85 4.69 4.02 2.96
C PRO A 85 4.62 2.70 3.74
N ASP A 86 3.72 2.62 4.71
CA ASP A 86 3.55 1.50 5.65
C ASP A 86 2.45 0.50 5.23
N GLY A 87 1.81 0.74 4.07
CA GLY A 87 0.75 -0.11 3.54
C GLY A 87 -0.64 0.16 4.11
N TYR A 88 -0.81 1.10 5.06
CA TYR A 88 -2.11 1.41 5.66
C TYR A 88 -2.87 2.54 4.97
N THR A 89 -2.28 3.15 3.94
CA THR A 89 -2.96 4.09 3.06
C THR A 89 -2.79 3.64 1.61
N LEU A 90 -3.88 3.16 1.02
CA LEU A 90 -3.91 2.64 -0.34
C LEU A 90 -4.64 3.60 -1.27
N LEU A 91 -4.22 3.69 -2.52
CA LEU A 91 -4.93 4.41 -3.57
C LEU A 91 -5.75 3.43 -4.41
N PHE A 92 -7.04 3.71 -4.57
CA PHE A 92 -7.90 3.03 -5.52
C PHE A 92 -8.33 4.01 -6.60
N ALA A 93 -7.65 3.98 -7.75
CA ALA A 93 -7.87 4.94 -8.82
C ALA A 93 -7.82 4.29 -10.21
N PRO A 94 -8.57 4.86 -11.19
CA PRO A 94 -8.40 4.49 -12.59
C PRO A 94 -6.98 4.83 -13.09
N ALA A 95 -6.51 4.04 -14.06
CA ALA A 95 -5.20 4.25 -14.69
C ALA A 95 -5.01 5.66 -15.27
N LEU A 96 -6.10 6.31 -15.70
CA LEU A 96 -6.10 7.69 -16.19
C LEU A 96 -5.43 8.67 -15.21
N VAL A 97 -5.69 8.52 -13.91
CA VAL A 97 -5.10 9.39 -12.88
C VAL A 97 -3.59 9.15 -12.76
N LEU A 98 -3.15 7.93 -12.99
CA LEU A 98 -1.75 7.55 -12.81
C LEU A 98 -0.91 7.80 -14.06
N SER A 99 -1.46 7.62 -15.25
CA SER A 99 -0.70 7.65 -16.51
C SER A 99 -0.91 8.92 -17.31
N VAL A 100 -2.15 9.46 -17.38
CA VAL A 100 -2.48 10.58 -18.28
C VAL A 100 -2.37 11.92 -17.59
N LEU A 101 -2.87 12.06 -16.38
CA LEU A 101 -2.89 13.35 -15.69
C LEU A 101 -1.50 13.95 -15.43
N PRO A 102 -0.48 13.21 -15.02
CA PRO A 102 0.86 13.76 -14.84
C PRO A 102 1.49 14.25 -16.16
N GLN A 103 1.10 13.66 -17.29
CA GLN A 103 1.64 13.98 -18.61
C GLN A 103 0.82 15.05 -19.35
N ALA A 104 -0.51 15.06 -19.16
CA ALA A 104 -1.41 15.96 -19.87
C ALA A 104 -1.37 17.41 -19.36
N ARG A 105 -0.87 17.63 -18.15
CA ARG A 105 -0.75 18.96 -17.54
C ARG A 105 0.62 19.57 -17.81
N SER A 106 0.93 19.81 -19.07
CA SER A 106 2.08 20.63 -19.44
C SER A 106 1.96 22.01 -18.77
N GLY A 107 2.77 22.24 -17.72
CA GLY A 107 2.81 23.52 -16.99
C GLY A 107 2.03 23.61 -15.69
N VAL A 108 1.27 22.61 -15.29
CA VAL A 108 0.66 22.54 -13.95
C VAL A 108 1.16 21.29 -13.25
N ASP A 109 1.91 21.48 -12.19
CA ASP A 109 2.35 20.37 -11.32
C ASP A 109 1.12 19.62 -10.82
N ALA A 110 1.03 18.30 -11.14
CA ALA A 110 -0.04 17.45 -10.63
C ALA A 110 0.04 17.28 -9.10
N GLY A 111 1.13 17.77 -8.50
CA GLY A 111 1.39 17.68 -7.06
C GLY A 111 1.86 16.29 -6.61
N TYR A 112 2.14 15.39 -7.56
CA TYR A 112 2.68 14.06 -7.28
C TYR A 112 3.44 13.49 -8.50
N LYS A 113 4.34 12.56 -8.21
CA LYS A 113 5.00 11.73 -9.21
C LYS A 113 4.49 10.29 -9.08
N THR A 114 4.23 9.64 -10.21
CA THR A 114 3.70 8.26 -10.22
C THR A 114 4.71 7.22 -9.79
N ASP A 115 6.00 7.50 -9.91
CA ASP A 115 7.10 6.65 -9.43
C ASP A 115 7.16 6.54 -7.90
N ALA A 116 6.51 7.47 -7.18
CA ALA A 116 6.35 7.40 -5.73
C ALA A 116 5.26 6.39 -5.28
N LEU A 117 4.48 5.83 -6.20
CA LEU A 117 3.44 4.84 -5.92
C LEU A 117 3.91 3.45 -6.32
N ILE A 118 3.78 2.50 -5.39
CA ILE A 118 4.06 1.09 -5.65
C ILE A 118 2.75 0.42 -6.07
N PRO A 119 2.63 -0.12 -7.31
CA PRO A 119 1.42 -0.80 -7.73
C PRO A 119 1.25 -2.14 -6.99
N VAL A 120 0.08 -2.36 -6.41
CA VAL A 120 -0.26 -3.61 -5.72
C VAL A 120 -0.93 -4.59 -6.68
N CYS A 121 -2.03 -4.16 -7.30
CA CYS A 121 -2.74 -4.98 -8.28
C CYS A 121 -3.63 -4.13 -9.20
N ARG A 122 -4.06 -4.73 -10.31
CA ARG A 122 -5.11 -4.20 -11.17
C ARG A 122 -6.38 -5.01 -10.97
N THR A 123 -7.44 -4.37 -10.48
CA THR A 123 -8.68 -5.05 -10.10
C THR A 123 -9.63 -5.29 -11.27
N PHE A 124 -9.60 -4.44 -12.31
CA PHE A 124 -10.42 -4.60 -13.52
C PHE A 124 -9.81 -3.86 -14.72
N ILE A 125 -10.23 -4.24 -15.91
CA ILE A 125 -9.92 -3.56 -17.16
C ILE A 125 -11.25 -3.11 -17.75
N ASN A 126 -11.40 -1.82 -18.02
CA ASN A 126 -12.50 -1.29 -18.80
C ASN A 126 -12.00 -1.08 -20.23
N THR A 127 -12.47 -1.88 -21.16
CA THR A 127 -12.29 -1.69 -22.59
C THR A 127 -13.44 -0.81 -23.08
N MET A 128 -13.14 0.44 -23.39
CA MET A 128 -14.09 1.25 -24.14
C MET A 128 -14.14 0.70 -25.57
N GLY A 129 -15.27 0.12 -25.92
CA GLY A 129 -15.60 -0.26 -27.30
C GLY A 129 -16.10 0.96 -28.07
#